data_57643320b2d43bf2013d68a72ebaf6e1
#
_entry.id   57643320b2d43bf2013d68a72ebaf6e1
#
_cell.length_a   1.000
_cell.length_b   1.000
_cell.length_c   1.000
_cell.angle_alpha   90.00
_cell.angle_beta   90.00
_cell.angle_gamma   90.00
#
_symmetry.space_group_name_H-M   'P 1'
#
loop_
_entity.id
_entity.type
_entity.pdbx_description
1 polymer ?
#
loop_
_entity_poly.entity_id
_entity_poly.type
_entity_poly.pdbx_seq_one_letter_code
_entity_poly.pdbx_strand_id
1 'polypeptide(L)'
;MVDVVETLPLFPLGTVLLPGASLPLHVFEPRYRQLTIDLVTGTIPGKQFGVGAVREGWSPDDGREGLHDVGCTASLREVRRLPDGRFDLQTTGDRRFRLVDVDDSTAPYLVANVEWLPDDEGDTPTDLAPFAMAARAAHRRYCTTAWRQQGGGDGEMPADLTDEAATDVADPELAHILAGDCLLPLSDRQELLEETCPMQRLQLIRRSMTREAVLLAELRAVWAPSAKFAVEHSPN
;
A
#
# COMPACT_ATOMS: atom_id res chain seq x y z
N MET A 1 -16.36 -7.16 -21.97
CA MET A 1 -15.32 -6.11 -22.11
C MET A 1 -14.04 -6.84 -22.42
N VAL A 2 -13.28 -6.45 -23.44
CA VAL A 2 -11.96 -7.06 -23.69
C VAL A 2 -11.06 -6.52 -22.60
N ASP A 3 -10.57 -7.38 -21.71
CA ASP A 3 -9.59 -7.00 -20.69
C ASP A 3 -8.33 -6.52 -21.44
N VAL A 4 -8.04 -5.24 -21.30
CA VAL A 4 -6.86 -4.63 -21.93
C VAL A 4 -5.67 -4.94 -21.03
N VAL A 5 -4.83 -5.87 -21.50
CA VAL A 5 -3.55 -6.15 -20.85
C VAL A 5 -2.60 -4.97 -21.11
N GLU A 6 -2.12 -4.37 -20.06
CA GLU A 6 -1.12 -3.31 -20.12
C GLU A 6 0.22 -3.81 -19.56
N THR A 7 1.30 -3.19 -20.04
CA THR A 7 2.66 -3.55 -19.62
C THR A 7 3.23 -2.46 -18.70
N LEU A 8 3.70 -2.85 -17.51
CA LEU A 8 4.28 -1.96 -16.51
C LEU A 8 5.64 -2.47 -16.04
N PRO A 9 6.62 -1.59 -15.77
CA PRO A 9 7.77 -1.97 -14.94
C PRO A 9 7.28 -2.42 -13.58
N LEU A 10 7.88 -3.47 -13.02
CA LEU A 10 7.47 -4.06 -11.74
C LEU A 10 8.59 -3.94 -10.70
N PHE A 11 8.20 -3.51 -9.51
CA PHE A 11 9.06 -3.44 -8.34
C PHE A 11 8.53 -4.38 -7.24
N PRO A 12 9.08 -5.59 -7.08
CA PRO A 12 8.75 -6.47 -5.97
C PRO A 12 9.20 -5.89 -4.64
N LEU A 13 8.31 -5.91 -3.65
CA LEU A 13 8.60 -5.39 -2.30
C LEU A 13 8.04 -6.32 -1.22
N GLY A 14 8.70 -6.36 -0.06
CA GLY A 14 8.19 -7.02 1.14
C GLY A 14 7.03 -6.25 1.82
N THR A 15 6.35 -5.38 1.10
CA THR A 15 5.22 -4.59 1.61
C THR A 15 4.12 -4.47 0.57
N VAL A 16 2.90 -4.21 1.02
CA VAL A 16 1.72 -3.95 0.17
C VAL A 16 1.51 -2.45 0.05
N LEU A 17 1.50 -1.95 -1.18
CA LEU A 17 1.09 -0.58 -1.49
C LEU A 17 -0.42 -0.53 -1.69
N LEU A 18 -1.08 0.36 -0.94
CA LEU A 18 -2.51 0.62 -1.10
C LEU A 18 -2.74 1.90 -1.92
N PRO A 19 -3.86 2.02 -2.65
CA PRO A 19 -4.27 3.28 -3.26
C PRO A 19 -4.26 4.44 -2.27
N GLY A 20 -3.76 5.60 -2.69
CA GLY A 20 -3.62 6.80 -1.86
C GLY A 20 -2.45 6.76 -0.85
N ALA A 21 -1.89 5.60 -0.55
CA ALA A 21 -0.81 5.49 0.44
C ALA A 21 0.52 6.04 -0.09
N SER A 22 1.27 6.72 0.78
CA SER A 22 2.64 7.15 0.49
C SER A 22 3.61 5.98 0.64
N LEU A 23 4.53 5.85 -0.32
CA LEU A 23 5.59 4.85 -0.29
C LEU A 23 6.95 5.51 -0.58
N PRO A 24 7.72 5.87 0.46
CA PRO A 24 9.10 6.30 0.28
C PRO A 24 9.99 5.08 -0.04
N LEU A 25 10.87 5.22 -1.04
CA LEU A 25 11.78 4.17 -1.45
C LEU A 25 13.22 4.68 -1.46
N HIS A 26 14.12 3.87 -0.90
CA HIS A 26 15.56 4.06 -1.04
C HIS A 26 16.11 3.09 -2.08
N VAL A 27 16.48 3.59 -3.26
CA VAL A 27 16.85 2.78 -4.42
C VAL A 27 18.37 2.71 -4.55
N PHE A 28 18.92 1.53 -4.30
CA PHE A 28 20.38 1.25 -4.34
C PHE A 28 20.75 0.17 -5.38
N GLU A 29 19.87 -0.79 -5.66
CA GLU A 29 20.12 -1.87 -6.61
C GLU A 29 20.27 -1.34 -8.05
N PRO A 30 21.25 -1.81 -8.85
CA PRO A 30 21.48 -1.32 -10.20
C PRO A 30 20.25 -1.37 -11.10
N ARG A 31 19.45 -2.45 -11.04
CA ARG A 31 18.26 -2.65 -11.84
C ARG A 31 17.19 -1.58 -11.53
N TYR A 32 16.94 -1.27 -10.27
CA TYR A 32 15.95 -0.27 -9.89
C TYR A 32 16.46 1.16 -10.00
N ARG A 33 17.78 1.36 -9.96
CA ARG A 33 18.39 2.65 -10.33
C ARG A 33 18.16 2.93 -11.82
N GLN A 34 18.26 1.91 -12.68
CA GLN A 34 17.94 2.05 -14.11
C GLN A 34 16.45 2.35 -14.29
N LEU A 35 15.55 1.63 -13.62
CA LEU A 35 14.11 1.93 -13.60
C LEU A 35 13.86 3.40 -13.24
N THR A 36 14.50 3.90 -12.18
CA THR A 36 14.36 5.30 -11.76
C THR A 36 14.81 6.28 -12.86
N ILE A 37 15.91 5.99 -13.53
CA ILE A 37 16.41 6.80 -14.66
C ILE A 37 15.38 6.81 -15.81
N ASP A 38 14.84 5.65 -16.17
CA ASP A 38 13.88 5.50 -17.28
C ASP A 38 12.56 6.24 -16.98
N LEU A 39 12.11 6.23 -15.72
CA LEU A 39 10.95 7.01 -15.27
C LEU A 39 11.18 8.52 -15.37
N VAL A 40 12.37 8.99 -14.95
CA VAL A 40 12.70 10.43 -14.94
C VAL A 40 12.94 10.96 -16.33
N THR A 41 13.61 10.19 -17.20
CA THR A 41 13.93 10.59 -18.58
C THR A 41 12.73 10.49 -19.51
N GLY A 42 11.64 9.84 -19.09
CA GLY A 42 10.42 9.68 -19.90
C GLY A 42 10.51 8.48 -20.87
N THR A 43 11.50 7.62 -20.73
CA THR A 43 11.55 6.33 -21.44
C THR A 43 10.33 5.48 -21.10
N ILE A 44 9.89 5.55 -19.84
CA ILE A 44 8.64 4.97 -19.37
C ILE A 44 7.59 6.09 -19.31
N PRO A 45 6.50 6.00 -20.08
CA PRO A 45 5.43 6.99 -20.03
C PRO A 45 4.69 6.97 -18.69
N GLY A 46 4.12 8.13 -18.31
CA GLY A 46 3.26 8.25 -17.12
C GLY A 46 3.99 8.30 -15.78
N LYS A 47 5.30 8.06 -15.73
CA LYS A 47 6.10 8.03 -14.49
C LYS A 47 5.51 7.12 -13.41
N GLN A 48 5.00 5.96 -13.83
CA GLN A 48 4.37 4.96 -12.98
C GLN A 48 5.07 3.62 -13.13
N PHE A 49 5.02 2.83 -12.05
CA PHE A 49 5.47 1.44 -12.04
C PHE A 49 4.57 0.62 -11.12
N GLY A 50 4.48 -0.68 -11.34
CA GLY A 50 3.74 -1.61 -10.49
C GLY A 50 4.55 -1.96 -9.24
N VAL A 51 3.88 -2.02 -8.10
CA VAL A 51 4.40 -2.61 -6.86
C VAL A 51 3.66 -3.91 -6.62
N GLY A 52 4.40 -5.02 -6.57
CA GLY A 52 3.89 -6.36 -6.23
C GLY A 52 4.47 -6.80 -4.90
N ALA A 53 3.62 -7.22 -3.96
CA ALA A 53 4.09 -7.79 -2.70
C ALA A 53 4.66 -9.19 -2.92
N VAL A 54 5.82 -9.47 -2.33
CA VAL A 54 6.43 -10.79 -2.38
C VAL A 54 5.80 -11.74 -1.37
N ARG A 55 5.69 -13.02 -1.73
CA ARG A 55 5.25 -14.09 -0.83
C ARG A 55 6.39 -14.46 0.13
N GLU A 56 6.05 -15.09 1.24
CA GLU A 56 7.04 -15.60 2.19
C GLU A 56 7.99 -16.60 1.51
N GLY A 57 9.29 -16.43 1.74
CA GLY A 57 10.33 -17.27 1.12
C GLY A 57 10.67 -16.91 -0.33
N TRP A 58 10.19 -15.77 -0.83
CA TRP A 58 10.44 -15.32 -2.21
C TRP A 58 11.93 -15.29 -2.58
N SER A 59 12.21 -15.73 -3.81
CA SER A 59 13.48 -15.58 -4.49
C SER A 59 13.28 -14.88 -5.84
N PRO A 60 14.29 -14.14 -6.35
CA PRO A 60 14.23 -13.55 -7.70
C PRO A 60 13.92 -14.57 -8.81
N ASP A 61 14.29 -15.85 -8.60
CA ASP A 61 14.09 -16.93 -9.57
C ASP A 61 12.65 -17.48 -9.58
N ASP A 62 11.82 -17.12 -8.58
CA ASP A 62 10.43 -17.60 -8.49
C ASP A 62 9.49 -16.95 -9.51
N GLY A 63 9.93 -15.87 -10.17
CA GLY A 63 9.14 -15.16 -11.17
C GLY A 63 7.78 -14.72 -10.62
N ARG A 64 6.71 -14.96 -11.38
CA ARG A 64 5.34 -14.59 -11.00
C ARG A 64 4.84 -15.34 -9.75
N GLU A 65 5.21 -16.62 -9.59
CA GLU A 65 4.68 -17.48 -8.50
C GLU A 65 5.13 -16.96 -7.11
N GLY A 66 6.24 -16.27 -7.04
CA GLY A 66 6.73 -15.65 -5.82
C GLY A 66 6.04 -14.35 -5.43
N LEU A 67 5.09 -13.86 -6.23
CA LEU A 67 4.35 -12.61 -6.01
C LEU A 67 2.89 -12.86 -5.68
N HIS A 68 2.28 -11.92 -4.98
CA HIS A 68 0.82 -11.88 -4.86
C HIS A 68 0.17 -11.50 -6.19
N ASP A 69 -1.05 -11.99 -6.42
CA ASP A 69 -1.75 -11.82 -7.69
C ASP A 69 -2.24 -10.39 -7.93
N VAL A 70 -2.41 -9.61 -6.87
CA VAL A 70 -2.87 -8.22 -6.94
C VAL A 70 -1.80 -7.29 -6.42
N GLY A 71 -1.51 -6.26 -7.20
CA GLY A 71 -0.60 -5.17 -6.87
C GLY A 71 -1.24 -3.80 -7.03
N CYS A 72 -0.45 -2.76 -6.76
CA CYS A 72 -0.86 -1.37 -6.91
C CYS A 72 0.21 -0.59 -7.67
N THR A 73 -0.20 0.29 -8.59
CA THR A 73 0.75 1.19 -9.25
C THR A 73 1.22 2.27 -8.29
N ALA A 74 2.49 2.61 -8.39
CA ALA A 74 3.13 3.71 -7.70
C ALA A 74 3.36 4.86 -8.68
N SER A 75 2.77 6.02 -8.41
CA SER A 75 3.01 7.26 -9.15
C SER A 75 4.19 8.01 -8.52
N LEU A 76 5.22 8.29 -9.31
CA LEU A 76 6.41 9.02 -8.87
C LEU A 76 6.08 10.49 -8.61
N ARG A 77 6.33 10.98 -7.39
CA ARG A 77 6.08 12.36 -6.97
C ARG A 77 7.37 13.18 -6.93
N GLU A 78 8.38 12.65 -6.24
CA GLU A 78 9.66 13.32 -6.06
C GLU A 78 10.81 12.31 -6.23
N VAL A 79 11.93 12.79 -6.76
CA VAL A 79 13.17 12.03 -6.92
C VAL A 79 14.33 12.86 -6.41
N ARG A 80 15.08 12.30 -5.47
CA ARG A 80 16.33 12.88 -5.01
C ARG A 80 17.49 11.94 -5.37
N ARG A 81 18.40 12.39 -6.23
CA ARG A 81 19.63 11.65 -6.54
C ARG A 81 20.67 11.91 -5.45
N LEU A 82 21.26 10.85 -4.94
CA LEU A 82 22.34 10.91 -3.95
C LEU A 82 23.72 10.94 -4.62
N PRO A 83 24.77 11.44 -3.91
CA PRO A 83 26.13 11.57 -4.47
C PRO A 83 26.74 10.24 -4.93
N ASP A 84 26.36 9.12 -4.32
CA ASP A 84 26.83 7.76 -4.64
C ASP A 84 26.02 7.08 -5.76
N GLY A 85 25.09 7.84 -6.36
CA GLY A 85 24.26 7.39 -7.48
C GLY A 85 23.04 6.58 -7.08
N ARG A 86 22.73 6.46 -5.79
CA ARG A 86 21.43 5.97 -5.27
C ARG A 86 20.35 7.03 -5.43
N PHE A 87 19.11 6.63 -5.21
CA PHE A 87 17.97 7.56 -5.29
C PHE A 87 17.05 7.38 -4.08
N ASP A 88 16.52 8.50 -3.58
CA ASP A 88 15.34 8.51 -2.71
C ASP A 88 14.14 8.93 -3.55
N LEU A 89 13.09 8.13 -3.50
CA LEU A 89 11.85 8.38 -4.21
C LEU A 89 10.72 8.64 -3.23
N GLN A 90 9.84 9.59 -3.56
CA GLN A 90 8.53 9.71 -2.95
C GLN A 90 7.49 9.25 -3.98
N THR A 91 6.69 8.26 -3.62
CA THR A 91 5.65 7.71 -4.50
C THR A 91 4.31 7.66 -3.78
N THR A 92 3.23 7.61 -4.54
CA THR A 92 1.87 7.44 -4.03
C THR A 92 1.19 6.32 -4.78
N GLY A 93 0.53 5.42 -4.06
CA GLY A 93 -0.31 4.37 -4.64
C GLY A 93 -1.44 4.98 -5.46
N ASP A 94 -1.75 4.35 -6.59
CA ASP A 94 -2.77 4.84 -7.51
C ASP A 94 -3.79 3.73 -7.84
N ARG A 95 -3.60 2.98 -8.89
CA ARG A 95 -4.57 1.98 -9.38
C ARG A 95 -4.16 0.57 -9.00
N ARG A 96 -5.15 -0.25 -8.67
CA ARG A 96 -4.97 -1.69 -8.45
C ARG A 96 -4.90 -2.42 -9.79
N PHE A 97 -4.11 -3.46 -9.83
CA PHE A 97 -4.00 -4.35 -10.98
C PHE A 97 -3.92 -5.81 -10.55
N ARG A 98 -4.34 -6.70 -11.45
CA ARG A 98 -4.08 -8.13 -11.38
C ARG A 98 -2.87 -8.45 -12.22
N LEU A 99 -1.93 -9.21 -11.65
CA LEU A 99 -0.73 -9.68 -12.32
C LEU A 99 -1.06 -10.84 -13.24
N VAL A 100 -0.84 -10.68 -14.53
CA VAL A 100 -1.06 -11.74 -15.54
C VAL A 100 0.23 -12.54 -15.73
N ASP A 101 1.34 -11.83 -16.02
CA ASP A 101 2.62 -12.45 -16.32
C ASP A 101 3.78 -11.51 -15.92
N VAL A 102 4.99 -12.06 -15.79
CA VAL A 102 6.21 -11.31 -15.46
C VAL A 102 7.33 -11.73 -16.39
N ASP A 103 7.96 -10.75 -17.03
CA ASP A 103 9.13 -10.88 -17.90
C ASP A 103 10.36 -10.28 -17.21
N ASP A 104 11.44 -11.02 -17.15
CA ASP A 104 12.75 -10.63 -16.61
C ASP A 104 13.81 -10.43 -17.70
N SER A 105 13.45 -10.59 -18.98
CA SER A 105 14.37 -10.61 -20.10
C SER A 105 14.41 -9.31 -20.92
N THR A 106 13.32 -8.56 -20.93
CA THR A 106 13.15 -7.38 -21.80
C THR A 106 13.86 -6.13 -21.28
N ALA A 107 14.01 -6.02 -19.95
CA ALA A 107 14.64 -4.86 -19.29
C ALA A 107 15.57 -5.31 -18.16
N PRO A 108 16.43 -4.44 -17.62
CA PRO A 108 17.25 -4.77 -16.45
C PRO A 108 16.44 -5.03 -15.16
N TYR A 109 15.17 -4.64 -15.15
CA TYR A 109 14.19 -4.83 -14.08
C TYR A 109 12.99 -5.63 -14.59
N LEU A 110 12.18 -6.15 -13.67
CA LEU A 110 11.00 -6.92 -14.04
C LEU A 110 9.98 -6.05 -14.77
N VAL A 111 9.31 -6.66 -15.74
CA VAL A 111 8.23 -6.05 -16.50
C VAL A 111 7.00 -6.95 -16.37
N ALA A 112 5.88 -6.39 -15.95
CA ALA A 112 4.64 -7.12 -15.73
C ALA A 112 3.61 -6.83 -16.82
N ASN A 113 2.92 -7.87 -17.26
CA ASN A 113 1.65 -7.76 -17.97
C ASN A 113 0.54 -7.77 -16.93
N VAL A 114 -0.33 -6.76 -16.96
CA VAL A 114 -1.34 -6.54 -15.92
C VAL A 114 -2.72 -6.26 -16.52
N GLU A 115 -3.74 -6.60 -15.76
CA GLU A 115 -5.13 -6.20 -15.99
C GLU A 115 -5.57 -5.26 -14.87
N TRP A 116 -6.26 -4.18 -15.21
CA TRP A 116 -6.77 -3.25 -14.19
C TRP A 116 -7.85 -3.93 -13.34
N LEU A 117 -7.80 -3.72 -12.03
CA LEU A 117 -8.75 -4.27 -11.08
C LEU A 117 -9.66 -3.15 -10.55
N PRO A 118 -10.78 -2.86 -11.23
CA PRO A 118 -11.77 -1.88 -10.76
C PRO A 118 -12.54 -2.42 -9.55
N ASP A 119 -13.25 -1.53 -8.88
CA ASP A 119 -14.23 -1.92 -7.87
C ASP A 119 -15.42 -2.62 -8.53
N ASP A 120 -15.95 -3.62 -7.84
CA ASP A 120 -17.19 -4.32 -8.24
C ASP A 120 -18.38 -3.58 -7.61
N GLU A 121 -19.19 -2.95 -8.45
CA GLU A 121 -20.36 -2.19 -8.05
C GLU A 121 -21.61 -3.09 -7.88
N GLY A 122 -21.56 -4.37 -8.30
CA GLY A 122 -22.75 -5.22 -8.44
C GLY A 122 -23.49 -5.51 -7.13
N ASP A 123 -22.74 -5.75 -6.04
CA ASP A 123 -23.30 -6.10 -4.72
C ASP A 123 -23.10 -4.95 -3.69
N THR A 124 -22.68 -3.78 -4.14
CA THR A 124 -22.42 -2.65 -3.25
C THR A 124 -23.75 -1.91 -2.95
N PRO A 125 -24.13 -1.78 -1.65
CA PRO A 125 -25.29 -0.98 -1.29
C PRO A 125 -25.09 0.46 -1.75
N THR A 126 -26.20 1.11 -2.18
CA THR A 126 -26.19 2.53 -2.57
C THR A 126 -25.76 3.46 -1.42
N ASP A 127 -25.96 3.02 -0.17
CA ASP A 127 -25.57 3.77 1.02
C ASP A 127 -24.43 3.04 1.77
N LEU A 128 -23.21 3.56 1.62
CA LEU A 128 -22.03 3.10 2.34
C LEU A 128 -21.83 3.81 3.70
N ALA A 129 -22.60 4.84 4.01
CA ALA A 129 -22.39 5.68 5.20
C ALA A 129 -22.36 4.90 6.52
N PRO A 130 -23.22 3.89 6.80
CA PRO A 130 -23.15 3.13 8.03
C PRO A 130 -21.84 2.34 8.18
N PHE A 131 -21.33 1.79 7.08
CA PHE A 131 -20.06 1.03 7.06
C PHE A 131 -18.85 1.96 7.23
N ALA A 132 -18.87 3.09 6.56
CA ALA A 132 -17.85 4.14 6.68
C ALA A 132 -17.77 4.68 8.12
N MET A 133 -18.90 5.00 8.74
CA MET A 133 -18.97 5.44 10.14
C MET A 133 -18.41 4.38 11.09
N ALA A 134 -18.74 3.10 10.89
CA ALA A 134 -18.23 2.01 11.72
C ALA A 134 -16.72 1.81 11.55
N ALA A 135 -16.19 1.93 10.33
CA ALA A 135 -14.76 1.86 10.05
C ALA A 135 -14.00 3.02 10.70
N ARG A 136 -14.49 4.26 10.58
CA ARG A 136 -13.91 5.45 11.25
C ARG A 136 -13.92 5.32 12.76
N ALA A 137 -15.00 4.79 13.35
CA ALA A 137 -15.04 4.55 14.80
C ALA A 137 -13.98 3.53 15.26
N ALA A 138 -13.76 2.47 14.49
CA ALA A 138 -12.69 1.51 14.75
C ALA A 138 -11.29 2.13 14.60
N HIS A 139 -11.09 2.95 13.59
CA HIS A 139 -9.85 3.70 13.36
C HIS A 139 -9.52 4.62 14.53
N ARG A 140 -10.46 5.49 14.95
CA ARG A 140 -10.27 6.34 16.13
C ARG A 140 -9.90 5.55 17.37
N ARG A 141 -10.57 4.42 17.60
CA ARG A 141 -10.26 3.55 18.74
C ARG A 141 -8.84 2.98 18.65
N TYR A 142 -8.42 2.52 17.47
CA TYR A 142 -7.07 2.03 17.23
C TYR A 142 -6.03 3.13 17.51
N CYS A 143 -6.17 4.30 16.89
CA CYS A 143 -5.27 5.44 17.07
C CYS A 143 -5.19 5.90 18.52
N THR A 144 -6.32 5.98 19.24
CA THR A 144 -6.36 6.33 20.67
C THR A 144 -5.60 5.29 21.51
N THR A 145 -5.77 4.01 21.20
CA THR A 145 -5.06 2.94 21.92
C THR A 145 -3.56 3.02 21.66
N ALA A 146 -3.17 3.20 20.41
CA ALA A 146 -1.79 3.35 20.00
C ALA A 146 -1.12 4.57 20.66
N TRP A 147 -1.80 5.70 20.69
CA TRP A 147 -1.34 6.93 21.34
C TRP A 147 -1.05 6.72 22.83
N ARG A 148 -1.98 6.10 23.57
CA ARG A 148 -1.82 5.79 25.00
C ARG A 148 -0.62 4.89 25.27
N GLN A 149 -0.37 3.91 24.41
CA GLN A 149 0.77 3.00 24.55
C GLN A 149 2.13 3.69 24.31
N GLN A 150 2.16 4.79 23.57
CA GLN A 150 3.37 5.60 23.34
C GLN A 150 3.67 6.59 24.47
N GLY A 151 2.89 6.61 25.53
CA GLY A 151 3.06 7.57 26.62
C GLY A 151 2.33 8.89 26.41
N GLY A 152 1.37 8.94 25.48
CA GLY A 152 0.52 10.11 25.25
C GLY A 152 -0.40 10.48 26.43
N GLY A 153 -0.41 9.67 27.49
CA GLY A 153 -1.18 9.89 28.70
C GLY A 153 -2.69 9.88 28.46
N ASP A 154 -3.46 10.42 29.43
CA ASP A 154 -4.93 10.57 29.33
C ASP A 154 -5.31 11.88 28.61
N GLY A 155 -4.34 12.56 27.98
CA GLY A 155 -4.57 13.74 27.16
C GLY A 155 -5.33 13.45 25.87
N GLU A 156 -5.94 14.50 25.32
CA GLU A 156 -6.60 14.43 24.02
C GLU A 156 -5.55 14.16 22.93
N MET A 157 -5.82 13.17 22.08
CA MET A 157 -4.95 12.82 20.97
C MET A 157 -4.88 14.00 19.99
N PRO A 158 -3.69 14.39 19.49
CA PRO A 158 -3.56 15.45 18.51
C PRO A 158 -4.45 15.20 17.28
N ALA A 159 -5.11 16.27 16.81
CA ALA A 159 -6.07 16.17 15.70
C ALA A 159 -5.42 15.70 14.38
N ASP A 160 -4.13 15.97 14.19
CA ASP A 160 -3.34 15.52 13.05
C ASP A 160 -3.14 13.99 12.98
N LEU A 161 -3.30 13.29 14.11
CA LEU A 161 -3.31 11.83 14.17
C LEU A 161 -4.69 11.22 13.88
N THR A 162 -5.70 12.03 13.75
CA THR A 162 -7.09 11.64 13.47
C THR A 162 -7.68 12.38 12.29
N ASP A 163 -6.83 12.97 11.42
CA ASP A 163 -7.33 13.79 10.31
C ASP A 163 -8.17 12.96 9.32
N GLU A 164 -9.34 12.59 9.80
CA GLU A 164 -10.42 12.00 9.04
C GLU A 164 -11.19 13.08 8.24
N ALA A 165 -10.79 14.35 8.40
CA ALA A 165 -11.62 15.48 7.99
C ALA A 165 -11.66 15.70 6.48
N ALA A 166 -10.73 15.11 5.74
CA ALA A 166 -10.56 15.40 4.32
C ALA A 166 -11.34 14.44 3.39
N THR A 167 -11.91 13.35 3.91
CA THR A 167 -12.51 12.33 3.05
C THR A 167 -14.03 12.30 3.21
N ASP A 168 -14.73 12.46 2.11
CA ASP A 168 -16.19 12.30 2.07
C ASP A 168 -16.59 10.92 2.62
N VAL A 169 -17.71 10.88 3.35
CA VAL A 169 -18.23 9.65 3.97
C VAL A 169 -18.49 8.55 2.94
N ALA A 170 -18.69 8.90 1.69
CA ALA A 170 -19.01 8.02 0.57
C ALA A 170 -17.81 7.64 -0.30
N ASP A 171 -16.57 8.02 0.08
CA ASP A 171 -15.39 7.71 -0.71
C ASP A 171 -15.09 6.19 -0.71
N PRO A 172 -15.15 5.51 -1.86
CA PRO A 172 -14.82 4.09 -1.97
C PRO A 172 -13.38 3.77 -1.55
N GLU A 173 -12.46 4.75 -1.58
CA GLU A 173 -11.07 4.60 -1.16
C GLU A 173 -10.86 4.77 0.35
N LEU A 174 -11.91 5.12 1.11
CA LEU A 174 -11.82 5.37 2.55
C LEU A 174 -11.10 4.23 3.31
N ALA A 175 -11.38 2.97 2.97
CA ALA A 175 -10.75 1.83 3.63
C ALA A 175 -9.23 1.81 3.46
N HIS A 176 -8.73 2.16 2.27
CA HIS A 176 -7.30 2.25 1.98
C HIS A 176 -6.65 3.43 2.72
N ILE A 177 -7.33 4.57 2.77
CA ILE A 177 -6.88 5.77 3.49
C ILE A 177 -6.71 5.45 4.98
N LEU A 178 -7.75 4.88 5.61
CA LEU A 178 -7.70 4.48 7.01
C LEU A 178 -6.60 3.45 7.31
N ALA A 179 -6.32 2.53 6.36
CA ALA A 179 -5.26 1.54 6.49
C ALA A 179 -3.85 2.16 6.39
N GLY A 180 -3.71 3.33 5.78
CA GLY A 180 -2.44 4.05 5.66
C GLY A 180 -1.85 4.42 7.03
N ASP A 181 -2.70 4.76 7.99
CA ASP A 181 -2.32 5.20 9.33
C ASP A 181 -2.12 4.05 10.32
N CYS A 182 -2.35 2.80 9.90
CA CYS A 182 -2.35 1.65 10.78
C CYS A 182 -1.23 0.67 10.45
N LEU A 183 -0.61 0.11 11.48
CA LEU A 183 0.28 -1.03 11.34
C LEU A 183 -0.54 -2.31 11.25
N LEU A 184 -0.93 -2.66 10.03
CA LEU A 184 -1.62 -3.91 9.75
C LEU A 184 -0.61 -4.98 9.31
N PRO A 185 -0.85 -6.25 9.64
CA PRO A 185 -0.11 -7.38 9.07
C PRO A 185 -0.13 -7.34 7.53
N LEU A 186 0.93 -7.86 6.90
CA LEU A 186 1.02 -7.90 5.44
C LEU A 186 -0.16 -8.63 4.80
N SER A 187 -0.59 -9.73 5.41
CA SER A 187 -1.76 -10.50 4.97
C SER A 187 -3.05 -9.68 4.94
N ASP A 188 -3.29 -8.87 5.97
CA ASP A 188 -4.48 -8.02 6.06
C ASP A 188 -4.45 -6.89 5.02
N ARG A 189 -3.26 -6.31 4.82
CA ARG A 189 -3.08 -5.28 3.78
C ARG A 189 -3.30 -5.87 2.39
N GLN A 190 -2.84 -7.09 2.15
CA GLN A 190 -3.03 -7.78 0.88
C GLN A 190 -4.51 -8.14 0.65
N GLU A 191 -5.19 -8.69 1.67
CA GLU A 191 -6.63 -8.96 1.60
C GLU A 191 -7.44 -7.69 1.31
N LEU A 192 -7.06 -6.57 1.94
CA LEU A 192 -7.69 -5.27 1.70
C LEU A 192 -7.46 -4.76 0.27
N LEU A 193 -6.27 -4.99 -0.30
CA LEU A 193 -5.95 -4.62 -1.68
C LEU A 193 -6.73 -5.47 -2.70
N GLU A 194 -6.94 -6.76 -2.40
CA GLU A 194 -7.61 -7.71 -3.28
C GLU A 194 -9.13 -7.55 -3.30
N GLU A 195 -9.71 -7.04 -2.21
CA GLU A 195 -11.16 -6.90 -2.09
C GLU A 195 -11.71 -5.84 -3.06
N THR A 196 -12.61 -6.25 -3.93
CA THR A 196 -13.19 -5.39 -4.97
C THR A 196 -14.50 -4.72 -4.55
N CYS A 197 -15.22 -5.25 -3.55
CA CYS A 197 -16.44 -4.65 -3.05
C CYS A 197 -16.13 -3.57 -1.99
N PRO A 198 -16.45 -2.30 -2.22
CA PRO A 198 -16.17 -1.21 -1.27
C PRO A 198 -16.79 -1.43 0.12
N MET A 199 -18.00 -2.00 0.20
CA MET A 199 -18.65 -2.33 1.47
C MET A 199 -17.83 -3.40 2.24
N GLN A 200 -17.43 -4.48 1.57
CA GLN A 200 -16.66 -5.55 2.20
C GLN A 200 -15.30 -5.03 2.64
N ARG A 201 -14.66 -4.18 1.85
CA ARG A 201 -13.39 -3.52 2.16
C ARG A 201 -13.50 -2.67 3.45
N LEU A 202 -14.58 -1.91 3.64
CA LEU A 202 -14.86 -1.19 4.88
C LEU A 202 -15.07 -2.11 6.08
N GLN A 203 -15.70 -3.27 5.87
CA GLN A 203 -15.86 -4.28 6.93
C GLN A 203 -14.53 -4.96 7.30
N LEU A 204 -13.68 -5.25 6.32
CA LEU A 204 -12.34 -5.81 6.54
C LEU A 204 -11.50 -4.87 7.39
N ILE A 205 -11.35 -3.61 6.97
CA ILE A 205 -10.53 -2.65 7.72
C ILE A 205 -11.06 -2.43 9.13
N ARG A 206 -12.38 -2.37 9.33
CA ARG A 206 -12.98 -2.29 10.66
C ARG A 206 -12.60 -3.47 11.55
N ARG A 207 -12.65 -4.71 11.01
CA ARG A 207 -12.30 -5.93 11.76
C ARG A 207 -10.82 -5.93 12.14
N SER A 208 -9.94 -5.64 11.18
CA SER A 208 -8.49 -5.60 11.40
C SER A 208 -8.12 -4.56 12.46
N MET A 209 -8.61 -3.33 12.37
CA MET A 209 -8.35 -2.28 13.36
C MET A 209 -8.88 -2.63 14.75
N THR A 210 -10.06 -3.25 14.82
CA THR A 210 -10.62 -3.68 16.11
C THR A 210 -9.74 -4.75 16.77
N ARG A 211 -9.26 -5.72 16.00
CA ARG A 211 -8.33 -6.75 16.47
C ARG A 211 -7.01 -6.15 16.94
N GLU A 212 -6.40 -5.29 16.10
CA GLU A 212 -5.13 -4.65 16.42
C GLU A 212 -5.23 -3.75 17.65
N ALA A 213 -6.34 -3.02 17.82
CA ALA A 213 -6.56 -2.21 19.03
C ALA A 213 -6.60 -3.06 20.32
N VAL A 214 -7.20 -4.26 20.26
CA VAL A 214 -7.20 -5.20 21.39
C VAL A 214 -5.79 -5.73 21.66
N LEU A 215 -5.07 -6.15 20.61
CA LEU A 215 -3.70 -6.64 20.75
C LEU A 215 -2.76 -5.57 21.34
N LEU A 216 -2.85 -4.33 20.89
CA LEU A 216 -2.09 -3.22 21.44
C LEU A 216 -2.40 -3.02 22.92
N ALA A 217 -3.68 -3.07 23.31
CA ALA A 217 -4.08 -2.86 24.69
C ALA A 217 -3.60 -3.97 25.63
N GLU A 218 -3.69 -5.25 25.21
CA GLU A 218 -3.34 -6.41 26.02
C GLU A 218 -1.84 -6.67 26.09
N LEU A 219 -1.14 -6.56 24.96
CA LEU A 219 0.28 -6.90 24.86
C LEU A 219 1.20 -5.75 25.28
N ARG A 220 0.67 -4.55 25.54
CA ARG A 220 1.47 -3.32 25.74
C ARG A 220 2.55 -3.16 24.65
N ALA A 221 2.22 -3.59 23.44
CA ALA A 221 3.13 -3.51 22.30
C ALA A 221 3.44 -2.04 21.99
N VAL A 222 4.71 -1.74 21.74
CA VAL A 222 5.12 -0.39 21.36
C VAL A 222 4.73 -0.19 19.88
N TRP A 223 3.77 0.68 19.66
CA TRP A 223 3.45 1.12 18.30
C TRP A 223 4.59 1.98 17.75
N ALA A 224 5.03 1.69 16.53
CA ALA A 224 5.97 2.55 15.83
C ALA A 224 5.36 2.95 14.48
N PRO A 225 5.26 4.25 14.17
CA PRO A 225 4.69 4.69 12.90
C PRO A 225 5.53 4.18 11.73
N SER A 226 4.87 3.78 10.65
CA SER A 226 5.48 3.21 9.44
C SER A 226 6.60 4.10 8.85
N ALA A 227 6.50 5.41 9.02
CA ALA A 227 7.55 6.36 8.63
C ALA A 227 8.91 6.14 9.33
N LYS A 228 8.95 5.45 10.49
CA LYS A 228 10.19 5.09 11.18
C LYS A 228 10.80 3.78 10.69
N PHE A 229 10.06 2.97 9.93
CA PHE A 229 10.52 1.69 9.37
C PHE A 229 10.86 1.77 7.87
N ALA A 230 10.85 2.95 7.28
CA ALA A 230 11.43 3.18 5.94
C ALA A 230 12.97 3.03 5.91
N VAL A 231 13.52 2.21 6.84
CA VAL A 231 14.93 1.95 6.96
C VAL A 231 15.19 0.51 6.51
N GLU A 232 15.95 0.42 5.41
CA GLU A 232 16.82 -0.69 5.06
C GLU A 232 16.27 -2.11 5.32
N HIS A 233 15.46 -2.62 4.42
CA HIS A 233 15.41 -4.06 4.23
C HIS A 233 16.24 -4.40 2.99
N SER A 234 17.50 -4.77 3.25
CA SER A 234 18.27 -5.59 2.35
C SER A 234 17.90 -7.04 2.65
N PRO A 235 17.29 -7.79 1.75
CA PRO A 235 17.36 -9.23 1.82
C PRO A 235 18.78 -9.64 1.42
N ASN A 236 19.49 -10.33 2.31
CA ASN A 236 20.66 -11.13 1.94
C ASN A 236 20.27 -12.20 0.95
#